data_b4183541f329dec8039e7ba6aed33e76
#
_entry.id   b4183541f329dec8039e7ba6aed33e76
#
_cell.length_a   1.000
_cell.length_b   1.000
_cell.length_c   1.000
_cell.angle_alpha   90.00
_cell.angle_beta   90.00
_cell.angle_gamma   90.00
#
_symmetry.space_group_name_H-M   'P 1'
#
loop_
_entity.id
_entity.type
_entity.pdbx_description
1 polymer ?
#
loop_
_entity_poly.entity_id
_entity_poly.type
_entity_poly.pdbx_seq_one_letter_code
_entity_poly.pdbx_strand_id
1 'polypeptide(L)'
;MKKVLLLISIFSALLIAQTKQTTVLSLDQAINLALEKNADLKIASMEINKSEEKLREARSGLFPQLNASGQYQRYIDLPVIFMPPGSPFGPTLKIGADNSYIASASLSVPLFAWSLYQGIGLASDAFDISQQNYRSVKNKIIGDVKKAFLAVILTRESKDVMLQSLKNAEDNFENIKRLNSAGTLSDYDVLRAEVQVENLRPIVLQMENNYKLSLEALKVAIGLDATQQIDVTGDLEFEEPYQIPTEQDVIEELINNNPQLAILENQVKLNDRAVSLEQSAYLPTLAGFGNYQYQAQANDFKFSNYKWVKTFVLGLQLQIPIFNGFKTQARVSQAEIGFNQAVEQKRNFTEALKTQALSILYRVEQAVKRIEGQNKTVSQAAEGYEIAKRRLENNVAIQLEVNDAELALRQAKLNRLQAIYDLKVAEADLDNVLGKIK
;
A
#
# COMPACT_ATOMS: atom_id res chain seq x y z
N MET A 1 -26.04 35.78 40.65
CA MET A 1 -25.19 36.15 39.51
C MET A 1 -23.67 36.10 39.78
N LYS A 2 -23.16 36.41 40.98
CA LYS A 2 -21.69 36.34 41.26
C LYS A 2 -21.09 34.92 41.34
N LYS A 3 -21.88 33.88 41.64
CA LYS A 3 -21.39 32.46 41.68
C LYS A 3 -21.33 31.76 40.33
N VAL A 4 -22.05 32.25 39.32
CA VAL A 4 -22.03 31.70 37.95
C VAL A 4 -20.81 32.25 37.15
N LEU A 5 -20.41 33.49 37.42
CA LEU A 5 -19.23 34.09 36.80
C LEU A 5 -17.91 33.45 37.28
N LEU A 6 -17.85 32.91 38.50
CA LEU A 6 -16.66 32.23 39.04
C LEU A 6 -16.47 30.82 38.44
N LEU A 7 -17.54 30.15 38.08
CA LEU A 7 -17.49 28.81 37.43
C LEU A 7 -17.08 28.89 35.95
N ILE A 8 -17.37 29.97 35.25
CA ILE A 8 -17.00 30.19 33.87
C ILE A 8 -15.50 30.55 33.75
N SER A 9 -14.94 31.24 34.76
CA SER A 9 -13.51 31.58 34.77
C SER A 9 -12.59 30.40 35.11
N ILE A 10 -13.09 29.37 35.82
CA ILE A 10 -12.30 28.13 36.11
C ILE A 10 -12.32 27.17 34.92
N PHE A 11 -13.40 27.17 34.11
CA PHE A 11 -13.48 26.33 32.91
C PHE A 11 -12.63 26.86 31.74
N SER A 12 -12.38 28.18 31.69
CA SER A 12 -11.47 28.78 30.68
C SER A 12 -9.99 28.63 31.00
N ALA A 13 -9.61 28.32 32.24
CA ALA A 13 -8.22 28.13 32.66
C ALA A 13 -7.70 26.68 32.41
N LEU A 14 -8.60 25.72 32.13
CA LEU A 14 -8.24 24.32 31.84
C LEU A 14 -7.98 24.05 30.35
N LEU A 15 -8.11 25.05 29.49
CA LEU A 15 -7.95 24.93 28.04
C LEU A 15 -6.57 25.39 27.52
N ILE A 16 -5.63 25.76 28.39
CA ILE A 16 -4.32 26.23 27.97
C ILE A 16 -3.24 25.51 28.74
N ALA A 17 -2.91 24.31 28.36
CA ALA A 17 -1.57 23.70 28.43
C ALA A 17 -1.60 22.30 27.82
N GLN A 18 -1.99 22.14 26.58
CA GLN A 18 -1.37 21.09 25.77
C GLN A 18 0.03 21.58 25.46
N THR A 19 0.96 21.40 26.38
CA THR A 19 2.38 21.36 26.03
C THR A 19 2.50 20.34 24.92
N LYS A 20 2.85 20.80 23.72
CA LYS A 20 3.19 19.92 22.58
C LYS A 20 4.37 19.08 23.04
N GLN A 21 4.09 17.94 23.64
CA GLN A 21 5.08 17.01 24.13
C GLN A 21 5.71 16.37 22.90
N THR A 22 6.97 16.65 22.63
CA THR A 22 7.71 15.99 21.55
C THR A 22 7.82 14.51 21.89
N THR A 23 7.25 13.66 21.06
CA THR A 23 7.32 12.20 21.22
C THR A 23 8.58 11.69 20.56
N VAL A 24 9.50 11.16 21.36
CA VAL A 24 10.72 10.55 20.82
C VAL A 24 10.44 9.09 20.49
N LEU A 25 10.71 8.70 19.23
CA LEU A 25 10.38 7.39 18.69
C LEU A 25 11.64 6.56 18.46
N SER A 26 11.61 5.28 18.85
CA SER A 26 12.52 4.28 18.31
C SER A 26 11.99 3.74 16.96
N LEU A 27 12.84 3.03 16.21
CA LEU A 27 12.44 2.43 14.94
C LEU A 27 11.24 1.49 15.11
N ASP A 28 11.26 0.62 16.12
CA ASP A 28 10.17 -0.33 16.38
C ASP A 28 8.86 0.39 16.75
N GLN A 29 8.96 1.48 17.53
CA GLN A 29 7.79 2.31 17.86
C GLN A 29 7.21 3.00 16.62
N ALA A 30 8.07 3.49 15.73
CA ALA A 30 7.65 4.10 14.46
C ALA A 30 6.95 3.09 13.54
N ILE A 31 7.49 1.87 13.43
CA ILE A 31 6.87 0.77 12.67
C ILE A 31 5.52 0.39 13.27
N ASN A 32 5.43 0.18 14.58
CA ASN A 32 4.18 -0.21 15.24
C ASN A 32 3.09 0.87 15.07
N LEU A 33 3.45 2.15 15.20
CA LEU A 33 2.53 3.25 14.93
C LEU A 33 2.06 3.28 13.47
N ALA A 34 2.96 3.00 12.52
CA ALA A 34 2.60 2.92 11.11
C ALA A 34 1.63 1.77 10.84
N LEU A 35 1.85 0.60 11.42
CA LEU A 35 0.96 -0.54 11.29
C LEU A 35 -0.44 -0.27 11.89
N GLU A 36 -0.55 0.63 12.86
CA GLU A 36 -1.83 1.03 13.47
C GLU A 36 -2.51 2.16 12.67
N LYS A 37 -1.75 3.16 12.22
CA LYS A 37 -2.29 4.44 11.75
C LYS A 37 -2.27 4.62 10.25
N ASN A 38 -1.36 3.94 9.53
CA ASN A 38 -1.19 4.15 8.10
C ASN A 38 -2.47 3.86 7.31
N ALA A 39 -2.85 4.78 6.43
CA ALA A 39 -4.09 4.71 5.67
C ALA A 39 -4.09 3.58 4.64
N ASP A 40 -2.96 3.34 3.96
CA ASP A 40 -2.86 2.29 2.94
C ASP A 40 -3.04 0.89 3.53
N LEU A 41 -2.52 0.66 4.76
CA LEU A 41 -2.73 -0.61 5.46
C LEU A 41 -4.18 -0.81 5.87
N LYS A 42 -4.85 0.26 6.32
CA LYS A 42 -6.29 0.22 6.63
C LYS A 42 -7.11 -0.08 5.38
N ILE A 43 -6.78 0.56 4.26
CA ILE A 43 -7.44 0.29 2.97
C ILE A 43 -7.24 -1.17 2.55
N ALA A 44 -6.02 -1.70 2.64
CA ALA A 44 -5.72 -3.10 2.34
C ALA A 44 -6.49 -4.08 3.25
N SER A 45 -6.65 -3.76 4.54
CA SER A 45 -7.48 -4.53 5.47
C SER A 45 -8.97 -4.50 5.10
N MET A 46 -9.49 -3.34 4.69
CA MET A 46 -10.87 -3.22 4.21
C MET A 46 -11.11 -3.99 2.92
N GLU A 47 -10.10 -4.12 2.04
CA GLU A 47 -10.22 -4.93 0.82
C GLU A 47 -10.28 -6.43 1.12
N ILE A 48 -9.61 -6.92 2.19
CA ILE A 48 -9.80 -8.29 2.68
C ILE A 48 -11.26 -8.49 3.09
N ASN A 49 -11.83 -7.61 3.92
CA ASN A 49 -13.21 -7.72 4.36
C ASN A 49 -14.19 -7.69 3.17
N LYS A 50 -13.93 -6.81 2.20
CA LYS A 50 -14.73 -6.74 0.96
C LYS A 50 -14.64 -8.01 0.13
N SER A 51 -13.47 -8.63 0.04
CA SER A 51 -13.29 -9.91 -0.66
C SER A 51 -13.97 -11.06 0.08
N GLU A 52 -14.00 -11.04 1.42
CA GLU A 52 -14.74 -11.99 2.23
C GLU A 52 -16.25 -11.88 1.97
N GLU A 53 -16.80 -10.65 1.89
CA GLU A 53 -18.20 -10.46 1.55
C GLU A 53 -18.53 -10.91 0.12
N LYS A 54 -17.61 -10.73 -0.86
CA LYS A 54 -17.78 -11.30 -2.21
C LYS A 54 -17.79 -12.82 -2.19
N LEU A 55 -16.97 -13.46 -1.35
CA LEU A 55 -17.00 -14.91 -1.17
C LEU A 55 -18.34 -15.35 -0.53
N ARG A 56 -18.86 -14.58 0.42
CA ARG A 56 -20.18 -14.82 1.02
C ARG A 56 -21.31 -14.63 0.01
N GLU A 57 -21.22 -13.62 -0.85
CA GLU A 57 -22.12 -13.39 -1.98
C GLU A 57 -22.11 -14.58 -2.94
N ALA A 58 -20.92 -15.06 -3.36
CA ALA A 58 -20.81 -16.23 -4.22
C ALA A 58 -21.47 -17.48 -3.59
N ARG A 59 -21.26 -17.72 -2.29
CA ARG A 59 -21.90 -18.81 -1.54
C ARG A 59 -23.42 -18.65 -1.45
N SER A 60 -23.93 -17.41 -1.43
CA SER A 60 -25.37 -17.15 -1.36
C SER A 60 -26.12 -17.66 -2.59
N GLY A 61 -25.43 -17.81 -3.72
CA GLY A 61 -25.98 -18.43 -4.93
C GLY A 61 -26.44 -19.88 -4.76
N LEU A 62 -26.00 -20.57 -3.71
CA LEU A 62 -26.47 -21.94 -3.38
C LEU A 62 -27.78 -21.96 -2.58
N PHE A 63 -28.22 -20.83 -2.03
CA PHE A 63 -29.42 -20.75 -1.23
C PHE A 63 -30.69 -20.50 -2.06
N PRO A 64 -31.87 -20.87 -1.55
CA PRO A 64 -33.13 -20.53 -2.17
C PRO A 64 -33.30 -19.02 -2.36
N GLN A 65 -33.74 -18.61 -3.54
CA GLN A 65 -34.05 -17.22 -3.85
C GLN A 65 -35.55 -17.03 -3.93
N LEU A 66 -36.10 -16.12 -3.13
CA LEU A 66 -37.52 -15.79 -3.12
C LEU A 66 -37.68 -14.34 -3.62
N ASN A 67 -38.46 -14.22 -4.70
CA ASN A 67 -38.76 -12.91 -5.30
C ASN A 67 -40.26 -12.67 -5.28
N ALA A 68 -40.70 -11.46 -5.04
CA ALA A 68 -42.09 -11.03 -5.17
C ALA A 68 -42.18 -9.92 -6.23
N SER A 69 -43.20 -10.01 -7.09
CA SER A 69 -43.45 -8.98 -8.08
C SER A 69 -44.94 -8.63 -8.17
N GLY A 70 -45.25 -7.39 -8.47
CA GLY A 70 -46.58 -6.89 -8.80
C GLY A 70 -46.57 -6.24 -10.16
N GLN A 71 -47.52 -6.60 -10.99
CA GLN A 71 -47.64 -6.08 -12.32
C GLN A 71 -49.07 -5.60 -12.60
N TYR A 72 -49.22 -4.41 -13.15
CA TYR A 72 -50.42 -3.91 -13.75
C TYR A 72 -50.19 -3.71 -15.23
N GLN A 73 -51.12 -4.27 -16.05
CA GLN A 73 -51.11 -4.08 -17.49
C GLN A 73 -52.47 -3.59 -17.94
N ARG A 74 -52.48 -2.59 -18.82
CA ARG A 74 -53.64 -2.13 -19.54
C ARG A 74 -53.47 -2.50 -20.99
N TYR A 75 -54.40 -3.31 -21.51
CA TYR A 75 -54.49 -3.62 -22.92
C TYR A 75 -55.25 -2.49 -23.63
N ILE A 76 -54.65 -1.85 -24.61
CA ILE A 76 -55.30 -0.89 -25.49
C ILE A 76 -56.17 -1.61 -26.49
N ASP A 77 -55.62 -2.75 -27.04
CA ASP A 77 -56.34 -3.69 -27.81
C ASP A 77 -56.19 -5.10 -27.24
N LEU A 78 -57.31 -5.75 -27.01
CA LEU A 78 -57.30 -7.12 -26.45
C LEU A 78 -56.84 -8.14 -27.50
N PRO A 79 -56.05 -9.15 -27.10
CA PRO A 79 -55.72 -10.25 -27.96
C PRO A 79 -56.95 -10.99 -28.43
N VAL A 80 -56.93 -11.44 -29.66
CA VAL A 80 -58.02 -12.19 -30.31
C VAL A 80 -57.60 -13.61 -30.65
N ILE A 81 -58.47 -14.59 -30.44
CA ILE A 81 -58.33 -15.94 -30.99
C ILE A 81 -59.16 -16.02 -32.27
N PHE A 82 -58.54 -16.55 -33.33
CA PHE A 82 -59.24 -16.89 -34.56
C PHE A 82 -59.98 -18.20 -34.41
N MET A 83 -61.25 -18.16 -34.68
CA MET A 83 -62.14 -19.31 -34.57
C MET A 83 -62.34 -20.04 -35.90
N PRO A 84 -62.54 -21.37 -35.94
CA PRO A 84 -62.86 -22.07 -37.19
C PRO A 84 -64.11 -21.54 -37.85
N PRO A 85 -64.22 -21.65 -39.21
CA PRO A 85 -65.44 -21.28 -39.94
C PRO A 85 -66.67 -22.03 -39.38
N GLY A 86 -67.75 -21.29 -39.10
CA GLY A 86 -68.97 -21.80 -38.51
C GLY A 86 -69.03 -21.81 -37.00
N SER A 87 -68.06 -21.29 -36.32
CA SER A 87 -68.10 -21.11 -34.87
C SER A 87 -69.26 -20.23 -34.43
N PRO A 88 -69.98 -20.54 -33.33
CA PRO A 88 -71.04 -19.73 -32.77
C PRO A 88 -70.58 -18.44 -32.16
N PHE A 89 -69.25 -18.25 -31.99
CA PHE A 89 -68.61 -17.02 -31.44
C PHE A 89 -68.08 -16.07 -32.51
N GLY A 90 -68.37 -16.34 -33.79
CA GLY A 90 -67.87 -15.56 -34.91
C GLY A 90 -66.43 -15.90 -35.31
N PRO A 91 -65.82 -15.17 -36.30
CA PRO A 91 -64.49 -15.49 -36.80
C PRO A 91 -63.36 -15.12 -35.81
N THR A 92 -63.62 -14.27 -34.81
CA THR A 92 -62.65 -13.87 -33.79
C THR A 92 -63.31 -13.71 -32.44
N LEU A 93 -62.63 -14.15 -31.39
CA LEU A 93 -63.04 -13.99 -29.99
C LEU A 93 -61.96 -13.16 -29.23
N LYS A 94 -62.35 -12.02 -28.67
CA LYS A 94 -61.45 -11.24 -27.76
C LYS A 94 -61.32 -11.97 -26.42
N ILE A 95 -60.11 -12.07 -25.94
CA ILE A 95 -59.81 -12.77 -24.69
C ILE A 95 -59.18 -11.79 -23.69
N GLY A 96 -59.62 -11.90 -22.41
CA GLY A 96 -59.13 -11.08 -21.31
C GLY A 96 -60.03 -9.89 -21.01
N ALA A 97 -59.49 -8.92 -20.30
CA ALA A 97 -60.10 -7.64 -19.97
C ALA A 97 -59.06 -6.51 -20.15
N ASP A 98 -59.55 -5.29 -20.25
CA ASP A 98 -58.69 -4.10 -20.49
C ASP A 98 -57.61 -3.92 -19.42
N ASN A 99 -57.88 -4.31 -18.18
CA ASN A 99 -56.93 -4.21 -17.08
C ASN A 99 -56.60 -5.61 -16.53
N SER A 100 -55.30 -5.89 -16.38
CA SER A 100 -54.79 -7.13 -15.77
C SER A 100 -53.88 -6.76 -14.57
N TYR A 101 -54.16 -7.37 -13.45
CA TYR A 101 -53.43 -7.23 -12.20
C TYR A 101 -52.82 -8.57 -11.82
N ILE A 102 -51.50 -8.61 -11.62
CA ILE A 102 -50.78 -9.85 -11.28
C ILE A 102 -49.88 -9.55 -10.08
N ALA A 103 -50.05 -10.34 -9.03
CA ALA A 103 -49.09 -10.42 -7.93
C ALA A 103 -48.51 -11.84 -7.92
N SER A 104 -47.18 -11.95 -7.89
CA SER A 104 -46.52 -13.26 -7.89
C SER A 104 -45.41 -13.34 -6.87
N ALA A 105 -45.23 -14.54 -6.31
CA ALA A 105 -44.06 -14.90 -5.52
C ALA A 105 -43.42 -16.13 -6.19
N SER A 106 -42.11 -15.99 -6.52
CA SER A 106 -41.35 -17.06 -7.17
C SER A 106 -40.19 -17.48 -6.27
N LEU A 107 -40.09 -18.79 -6.04
CA LEU A 107 -38.97 -19.44 -5.35
C LEU A 107 -38.14 -20.18 -6.39
N SER A 108 -36.80 -19.99 -6.33
CA SER A 108 -35.83 -20.74 -7.13
C SER A 108 -34.77 -21.33 -6.24
N VAL A 109 -34.49 -22.62 -6.40
CA VAL A 109 -33.47 -23.34 -5.60
C VAL A 109 -32.56 -24.09 -6.57
N PRO A 110 -31.27 -23.70 -6.70
CA PRO A 110 -30.31 -24.48 -7.47
C PRO A 110 -30.06 -25.82 -6.75
N LEU A 111 -30.36 -26.95 -7.40
CA LEU A 111 -30.11 -28.27 -6.86
C LEU A 111 -28.79 -28.86 -7.36
N PHE A 112 -28.42 -28.54 -8.61
CA PHE A 112 -27.14 -28.87 -9.20
C PHE A 112 -26.77 -27.82 -10.25
N ALA A 113 -25.67 -27.11 -10.02
CA ALA A 113 -25.08 -26.17 -10.99
C ALA A 113 -23.58 -26.08 -10.71
N TRP A 114 -22.78 -26.79 -11.51
CA TRP A 114 -21.35 -26.88 -11.30
C TRP A 114 -20.67 -25.51 -11.38
N SER A 115 -21.19 -24.58 -12.19
CA SER A 115 -20.74 -23.20 -12.29
C SER A 115 -20.78 -22.44 -10.97
N LEU A 116 -21.75 -22.73 -10.08
CA LEU A 116 -21.82 -22.09 -8.76
C LEU A 116 -20.63 -22.50 -7.88
N TYR A 117 -20.27 -23.79 -7.89
CA TYR A 117 -19.11 -24.27 -7.12
C TYR A 117 -17.79 -23.69 -7.65
N GLN A 118 -17.64 -23.59 -8.98
CA GLN A 118 -16.47 -22.94 -9.58
C GLN A 118 -16.45 -21.44 -9.29
N GLY A 119 -17.60 -20.77 -9.30
CA GLY A 119 -17.73 -19.36 -8.92
C GLY A 119 -17.33 -19.09 -7.46
N ILE A 120 -17.73 -19.98 -6.53
CA ILE A 120 -17.29 -19.92 -5.13
C ILE A 120 -15.78 -20.11 -5.03
N GLY A 121 -15.21 -21.04 -5.78
CA GLY A 121 -13.78 -21.27 -5.84
C GLY A 121 -13.03 -20.04 -6.36
N LEU A 122 -13.51 -19.37 -7.42
CA LEU A 122 -12.93 -18.11 -7.91
C LEU A 122 -12.95 -17.01 -6.85
N ALA A 123 -14.08 -16.88 -6.14
CA ALA A 123 -14.18 -15.90 -5.06
C ALA A 123 -13.21 -16.22 -3.89
N SER A 124 -12.99 -17.52 -3.61
CA SER A 124 -12.00 -17.97 -2.62
C SER A 124 -10.57 -17.64 -3.05
N ASP A 125 -10.20 -17.93 -4.31
CA ASP A 125 -8.87 -17.61 -4.84
C ASP A 125 -8.63 -16.08 -4.85
N ALA A 126 -9.66 -15.29 -5.16
CA ALA A 126 -9.60 -13.82 -5.07
C ALA A 126 -9.46 -13.31 -3.63
N PHE A 127 -10.06 -14.00 -2.65
CA PHE A 127 -9.86 -13.69 -1.23
C PHE A 127 -8.41 -13.99 -0.80
N ASP A 128 -7.83 -15.11 -1.22
CA ASP A 128 -6.43 -15.44 -0.94
C ASP A 128 -5.47 -14.40 -1.56
N ILE A 129 -5.75 -13.92 -2.77
CA ILE A 129 -5.00 -12.82 -3.40
C ILE A 129 -5.08 -11.54 -2.53
N SER A 130 -6.26 -11.21 -1.99
CA SER A 130 -6.41 -10.01 -1.15
C SER A 130 -5.59 -10.10 0.15
N GLN A 131 -5.46 -11.28 0.74
CA GLN A 131 -4.61 -11.52 1.90
C GLN A 131 -3.12 -11.34 1.58
N GLN A 132 -2.66 -11.85 0.43
CA GLN A 132 -1.27 -11.65 0.01
C GLN A 132 -0.98 -10.19 -0.36
N ASN A 133 -1.95 -9.48 -0.94
CA ASN A 133 -1.85 -8.04 -1.17
C ASN A 133 -1.69 -7.25 0.14
N TYR A 134 -2.45 -7.59 1.18
CA TYR A 134 -2.26 -6.99 2.50
C TYR A 134 -0.85 -7.23 3.05
N ARG A 135 -0.30 -8.45 2.91
CA ARG A 135 1.09 -8.75 3.30
C ARG A 135 2.08 -7.90 2.51
N SER A 136 1.88 -7.77 1.21
CA SER A 136 2.74 -6.94 0.35
C SER A 136 2.71 -5.47 0.76
N VAL A 137 1.53 -4.90 1.01
CA VAL A 137 1.36 -3.51 1.49
C VAL A 137 2.01 -3.33 2.86
N LYS A 138 1.82 -4.29 3.78
CA LYS A 138 2.46 -4.26 5.11
C LYS A 138 3.98 -4.23 5.00
N ASN A 139 4.58 -5.08 4.17
CA ASN A 139 6.04 -5.10 3.95
C ASN A 139 6.54 -3.78 3.39
N LYS A 140 5.85 -3.25 2.39
CA LYS A 140 6.19 -1.96 1.78
C LYS A 140 6.18 -0.84 2.83
N ILE A 141 5.15 -0.75 3.65
CA ILE A 141 5.03 0.28 4.71
C ILE A 141 6.18 0.17 5.70
N ILE A 142 6.50 -1.05 6.17
CA ILE A 142 7.64 -1.26 7.07
C ILE A 142 8.94 -0.79 6.42
N GLY A 143 9.20 -1.15 5.16
CA GLY A 143 10.37 -0.72 4.41
C GLY A 143 10.42 0.81 4.23
N ASP A 144 9.30 1.44 3.91
CA ASP A 144 9.22 2.88 3.72
C ASP A 144 9.42 3.65 5.04
N VAL A 145 8.87 3.15 6.15
CA VAL A 145 9.10 3.72 7.50
C VAL A 145 10.55 3.55 7.93
N LYS A 146 11.16 2.37 7.73
CA LYS A 146 12.60 2.15 8.00
C LYS A 146 13.46 3.17 7.26
N LYS A 147 13.22 3.33 5.96
CA LYS A 147 13.98 4.30 5.12
C LYS A 147 13.76 5.75 5.56
N ALA A 148 12.54 6.15 5.85
CA ALA A 148 12.23 7.49 6.34
C ALA A 148 12.86 7.75 7.71
N PHE A 149 12.84 6.79 8.61
CA PHE A 149 13.48 6.86 9.92
C PHE A 149 15.01 7.02 9.81
N LEU A 150 15.64 6.20 8.99
CA LEU A 150 17.08 6.29 8.71
C LEU A 150 17.48 7.64 8.07
N ALA A 151 16.62 8.21 7.22
CA ALA A 151 16.84 9.52 6.62
C ALA A 151 16.80 10.63 7.68
N VAL A 152 15.94 10.52 8.71
CA VAL A 152 15.94 11.46 9.84
C VAL A 152 17.26 11.37 10.61
N ILE A 153 17.76 10.16 10.89
CA ILE A 153 19.05 9.99 11.59
C ILE A 153 20.18 10.56 10.74
N LEU A 154 20.23 10.26 9.44
CA LEU A 154 21.26 10.79 8.53
C LEU A 154 21.29 12.33 8.52
N THR A 155 20.11 12.95 8.41
CA THR A 155 20.02 14.42 8.38
C THR A 155 20.38 15.06 9.71
N ARG A 156 20.04 14.40 10.84
CA ARG A 156 20.45 14.83 12.19
C ARG A 156 21.96 14.79 12.34
N GLU A 157 22.58 13.65 12.06
CA GLU A 157 24.04 13.49 12.20
C GLU A 157 24.81 14.37 11.20
N SER A 158 24.30 14.54 9.98
CA SER A 158 24.89 15.46 9.01
C SER A 158 24.83 16.92 9.50
N LYS A 159 23.71 17.35 10.10
CA LYS A 159 23.58 18.65 10.75
C LYS A 159 24.61 18.81 11.87
N ASP A 160 24.80 17.79 12.70
CA ASP A 160 25.74 17.84 13.83
C ASP A 160 27.19 17.91 13.34
N VAL A 161 27.56 17.22 12.25
CA VAL A 161 28.86 17.38 11.58
C VAL A 161 29.04 18.82 11.11
N MET A 162 28.01 19.44 10.51
CA MET A 162 28.12 20.83 10.01
C MET A 162 28.16 21.85 11.12
N LEU A 163 27.41 21.64 12.22
CA LEU A 163 27.51 22.49 13.43
C LEU A 163 28.89 22.44 14.05
N GLN A 164 29.49 21.26 14.14
CA GLN A 164 30.87 21.10 14.63
C GLN A 164 31.86 21.81 13.70
N SER A 165 31.67 21.73 12.38
CA SER A 165 32.51 22.40 11.40
C SER A 165 32.41 23.94 11.53
N LEU A 166 31.19 24.47 11.69
CA LEU A 166 30.97 25.90 11.94
C LEU A 166 31.67 26.34 13.23
N LYS A 167 31.52 25.60 14.32
CA LYS A 167 32.19 25.89 15.59
C LYS A 167 33.71 25.90 15.46
N ASN A 168 34.28 24.91 14.77
CA ASN A 168 35.69 24.84 14.49
C ASN A 168 36.18 26.07 13.70
N ALA A 169 35.41 26.54 12.72
CA ALA A 169 35.71 27.73 11.94
C ALA A 169 35.61 29.03 12.80
N GLU A 170 34.62 29.12 13.67
CA GLU A 170 34.47 30.26 14.62
C GLU A 170 35.63 30.29 15.62
N ASP A 171 35.97 29.15 16.21
CA ASP A 171 37.12 29.06 17.15
C ASP A 171 38.44 29.44 16.44
N ASN A 172 38.62 29.00 15.20
CA ASN A 172 39.78 29.34 14.39
C ASN A 172 39.82 30.83 14.03
N PHE A 173 38.71 31.44 13.65
CA PHE A 173 38.57 32.85 13.35
C PHE A 173 38.98 33.72 14.57
N GLU A 174 38.50 33.38 15.77
CA GLU A 174 38.88 34.09 17.00
C GLU A 174 40.39 33.93 17.33
N ASN A 175 40.98 32.76 17.01
CA ASN A 175 42.41 32.55 17.16
C ASN A 175 43.23 33.45 16.20
N ILE A 176 42.80 33.51 14.94
CA ILE A 176 43.45 34.35 13.91
C ILE A 176 43.36 35.83 14.29
N LYS A 177 42.22 36.32 14.81
CA LYS A 177 42.07 37.69 15.30
C LYS A 177 43.06 38.00 16.42
N ARG A 178 43.28 37.08 17.34
CA ARG A 178 44.29 37.24 18.42
C ARG A 178 45.71 37.31 17.88
N LEU A 179 46.05 36.44 16.91
CA LEU A 179 47.38 36.43 16.29
C LEU A 179 47.63 37.69 15.42
N ASN A 180 46.60 38.19 14.74
CA ASN A 180 46.68 39.47 14.01
C ASN A 180 46.88 40.62 14.97
N SER A 181 46.15 40.68 16.08
CA SER A 181 46.34 41.72 17.11
C SER A 181 47.74 41.69 17.75
N ALA A 182 48.38 40.53 17.76
CA ALA A 182 49.79 40.36 18.18
C ALA A 182 50.78 40.66 17.05
N GLY A 183 50.34 41.05 15.84
CA GLY A 183 51.16 41.39 14.70
C GLY A 183 51.79 40.22 13.97
N THR A 184 51.33 38.99 14.21
CA THR A 184 51.91 37.78 13.60
C THR A 184 51.14 37.33 12.34
N LEU A 185 49.91 37.78 12.12
CA LEU A 185 49.10 37.47 10.91
C LEU A 185 48.58 38.76 10.27
N SER A 186 48.29 38.71 8.97
CA SER A 186 47.80 39.84 8.19
C SER A 186 46.28 40.04 8.34
N ASP A 187 45.79 41.26 8.02
CA ASP A 187 44.35 41.54 7.94
C ASP A 187 43.67 40.67 6.87
N TYR A 188 44.39 40.26 5.85
CA TYR A 188 43.89 39.32 4.82
C TYR A 188 43.55 37.94 5.40
N ASP A 189 44.34 37.43 6.35
CA ASP A 189 44.11 36.17 7.02
C ASP A 189 42.84 36.24 7.87
N VAL A 190 42.62 37.38 8.57
CA VAL A 190 41.37 37.64 9.33
C VAL A 190 40.16 37.64 8.43
N LEU A 191 40.18 38.40 7.32
CA LEU A 191 39.09 38.49 6.38
C LEU A 191 38.76 37.10 5.78
N ARG A 192 39.79 36.30 5.47
CA ARG A 192 39.63 34.95 4.92
C ARG A 192 38.98 33.98 5.91
N ALA A 193 39.34 34.07 7.18
CA ALA A 193 38.71 33.26 8.22
C ALA A 193 37.25 33.66 8.46
N GLU A 194 36.95 34.97 8.42
CA GLU A 194 35.59 35.48 8.50
C GLU A 194 34.72 34.97 7.36
N VAL A 195 35.19 35.04 6.11
CA VAL A 195 34.50 34.50 4.92
C VAL A 195 34.21 33.01 5.07
N GLN A 196 35.14 32.25 5.68
CA GLN A 196 34.92 30.83 5.93
C GLN A 196 33.74 30.59 6.89
N VAL A 197 33.64 31.34 7.99
CA VAL A 197 32.52 31.27 8.93
C VAL A 197 31.22 31.65 8.25
N GLU A 198 31.20 32.79 7.53
CA GLU A 198 29.99 33.27 6.87
C GLU A 198 29.49 32.34 5.76
N ASN A 199 30.38 31.61 5.08
CA ASN A 199 29.99 30.57 4.10
C ASN A 199 29.39 29.31 4.74
N LEU A 200 29.75 28.96 5.98
CA LEU A 200 29.24 27.81 6.68
C LEU A 200 27.84 28.02 7.28
N ARG A 201 27.51 29.26 7.72
CA ARG A 201 26.21 29.59 8.36
C ARG A 201 24.99 29.18 7.48
N PRO A 202 24.92 29.53 6.17
CA PRO A 202 23.82 29.12 5.31
C PRO A 202 23.72 27.58 5.13
N ILE A 203 24.89 26.89 5.13
CA ILE A 203 24.93 25.44 4.99
C ILE A 203 24.34 24.77 6.25
N VAL A 204 24.68 25.26 7.44
CA VAL A 204 24.09 24.77 8.69
C VAL A 204 22.57 24.98 8.69
N LEU A 205 22.10 26.18 8.31
CA LEU A 205 20.66 26.46 8.19
C LEU A 205 19.95 25.49 7.20
N GLN A 206 20.61 25.18 6.09
CA GLN A 206 20.10 24.20 5.13
C GLN A 206 20.00 22.80 5.76
N MET A 207 21.00 22.36 6.54
CA MET A 207 20.96 21.06 7.22
C MET A 207 19.85 21.00 8.29
N GLU A 208 19.63 22.09 9.02
CA GLU A 208 18.51 22.21 9.96
C GLU A 208 17.15 22.08 9.25
N ASN A 209 16.99 22.71 8.11
CA ASN A 209 15.77 22.61 7.32
C ASN A 209 15.59 21.18 6.75
N ASN A 210 16.67 20.55 6.27
CA ASN A 210 16.63 19.17 5.80
C ASN A 210 16.20 18.21 6.91
N TYR A 211 16.71 18.41 8.15
CA TYR A 211 16.30 17.62 9.30
C TYR A 211 14.80 17.80 9.61
N LYS A 212 14.30 19.04 9.62
CA LYS A 212 12.86 19.29 9.82
C LYS A 212 12.01 18.63 8.74
N LEU A 213 12.42 18.73 7.48
CA LEU A 213 11.71 18.08 6.35
C LEU A 213 11.72 16.56 6.45
N SER A 214 12.83 15.96 6.89
CA SER A 214 12.89 14.51 7.08
C SER A 214 11.95 14.02 8.19
N LEU A 215 11.77 14.80 9.28
CA LEU A 215 10.76 14.51 10.31
C LEU A 215 9.34 14.58 9.76
N GLU A 216 9.03 15.57 8.90
CA GLU A 216 7.71 15.64 8.24
C GLU A 216 7.48 14.44 7.30
N ALA A 217 8.51 14.03 6.54
CA ALA A 217 8.43 12.85 5.70
C ALA A 217 8.18 11.57 6.51
N LEU A 218 8.83 11.43 7.68
CA LEU A 218 8.59 10.30 8.58
C LEU A 218 7.15 10.31 9.14
N LYS A 219 6.60 11.46 9.50
CA LYS A 219 5.19 11.57 9.94
C LYS A 219 4.24 11.06 8.86
N VAL A 220 4.47 11.44 7.60
CA VAL A 220 3.66 10.97 6.47
C VAL A 220 3.78 9.46 6.31
N ALA A 221 4.99 8.89 6.37
CA ALA A 221 5.22 7.46 6.25
C ALA A 221 4.50 6.66 7.37
N ILE A 222 4.48 7.18 8.59
CA ILE A 222 3.78 6.59 9.74
C ILE A 222 2.26 6.79 9.64
N GLY A 223 1.79 7.85 8.99
CA GLY A 223 0.38 8.27 8.98
C GLY A 223 -0.01 9.09 10.20
N LEU A 224 0.92 9.89 10.74
CA LEU A 224 0.68 10.83 11.83
C LEU A 224 0.19 12.18 11.29
N ASP A 225 -0.55 12.89 12.15
CA ASP A 225 -0.98 14.26 11.85
C ASP A 225 0.22 15.23 11.85
N ALA A 226 0.23 16.18 10.91
CA ALA A 226 1.29 17.18 10.78
C ALA A 226 1.48 18.05 12.04
N THR A 227 0.45 18.17 12.89
CA THR A 227 0.50 18.96 14.12
C THR A 227 1.29 18.28 15.25
N GLN A 228 1.54 16.98 15.17
CA GLN A 228 2.30 16.23 16.18
C GLN A 228 3.78 16.55 16.06
N GLN A 229 4.44 16.78 17.20
CA GLN A 229 5.89 16.94 17.24
C GLN A 229 6.54 15.60 17.58
N ILE A 230 7.42 15.15 16.70
CA ILE A 230 8.19 13.91 16.89
C ILE A 230 9.67 14.20 16.79
N ASP A 231 10.45 13.32 17.41
CA ASP A 231 11.90 13.19 17.25
C ASP A 231 12.24 11.70 17.21
N VAL A 232 13.48 11.33 16.89
CA VAL A 232 13.92 9.95 16.80
C VAL A 232 15.14 9.67 17.66
N THR A 233 15.22 8.43 18.18
CA THR A 233 16.42 7.92 18.88
C THR A 233 17.19 6.96 17.98
N GLY A 234 18.48 6.76 18.29
CA GLY A 234 19.39 5.87 17.58
C GLY A 234 20.39 6.64 16.72
N ASP A 235 21.41 5.97 16.27
CA ASP A 235 22.53 6.51 15.50
C ASP A 235 22.80 5.63 14.29
N LEU A 236 23.54 6.15 13.29
CA LEU A 236 24.02 5.37 12.14
C LEU A 236 25.28 4.62 12.53
N GLU A 237 25.10 3.39 13.01
CA GLU A 237 26.21 2.51 13.38
C GLU A 237 26.43 1.41 12.35
N PHE A 238 27.67 1.01 12.20
CA PHE A 238 28.11 -0.12 11.40
C PHE A 238 28.85 -1.11 12.31
N GLU A 239 28.30 -2.33 12.39
CA GLU A 239 28.88 -3.39 13.20
C GLU A 239 29.79 -4.29 12.35
N GLU A 240 30.98 -4.55 12.83
CA GLU A 240 31.94 -5.48 12.20
C GLU A 240 32.11 -6.73 13.09
N PRO A 241 32.23 -7.97 12.50
CA PRO A 241 32.20 -8.28 11.07
C PRO A 241 30.78 -8.33 10.49
N TYR A 242 30.58 -7.78 9.29
CA TYR A 242 29.30 -7.84 8.58
C TYR A 242 29.21 -9.10 7.71
N GLN A 243 28.13 -9.90 7.91
CA GLN A 243 27.90 -11.12 7.14
C GLN A 243 27.00 -10.82 5.93
N ILE A 244 27.55 -10.94 4.74
CA ILE A 244 26.82 -10.79 3.49
C ILE A 244 26.19 -12.16 3.14
N PRO A 245 24.85 -12.25 2.91
CA PRO A 245 24.22 -13.50 2.49
C PRO A 245 24.71 -13.92 1.10
N THR A 246 24.65 -15.24 0.80
CA THR A 246 25.02 -15.74 -0.54
C THR A 246 23.90 -15.48 -1.55
N GLU A 247 24.23 -15.40 -2.83
CA GLU A 247 23.24 -15.26 -3.91
C GLU A 247 22.19 -16.39 -3.85
N GLN A 248 22.62 -17.60 -3.53
CA GLN A 248 21.74 -18.76 -3.44
C GLN A 248 20.74 -18.63 -2.30
N ASP A 249 21.18 -18.19 -1.11
CA ASP A 249 20.29 -17.96 0.04
C ASP A 249 19.24 -16.89 -0.27
N VAL A 250 19.68 -15.81 -0.94
CA VAL A 250 18.78 -14.71 -1.33
C VAL A 250 17.72 -15.18 -2.33
N ILE A 251 18.10 -15.98 -3.33
CA ILE A 251 17.15 -16.49 -4.34
C ILE A 251 16.18 -17.50 -3.71
N GLU A 252 16.67 -18.40 -2.87
CA GLU A 252 15.83 -19.41 -2.21
C GLU A 252 14.80 -18.73 -1.28
N GLU A 253 15.23 -17.79 -0.48
CA GLU A 253 14.38 -17.05 0.44
C GLU A 253 13.34 -16.19 -0.30
N LEU A 254 13.76 -15.55 -1.42
CA LEU A 254 12.88 -14.79 -2.30
C LEU A 254 11.72 -15.66 -2.81
N ILE A 255 12.03 -16.84 -3.36
CA ILE A 255 11.03 -17.73 -3.95
C ILE A 255 10.02 -18.20 -2.90
N ASN A 256 10.49 -18.48 -1.68
CA ASN A 256 9.65 -19.03 -0.62
C ASN A 256 8.79 -17.99 0.08
N ASN A 257 9.25 -16.75 0.21
CA ASN A 257 8.64 -15.80 1.15
C ASN A 257 8.03 -14.55 0.48
N ASN A 258 8.39 -14.26 -0.77
CA ASN A 258 7.94 -13.01 -1.41
C ASN A 258 6.42 -13.00 -1.64
N PRO A 259 5.68 -12.03 -1.06
CA PRO A 259 4.22 -11.98 -1.17
C PRO A 259 3.73 -11.70 -2.60
N GLN A 260 4.54 -11.02 -3.42
CA GLN A 260 4.17 -10.72 -4.80
C GLN A 260 4.21 -11.98 -5.68
N LEU A 261 5.16 -12.90 -5.42
CA LEU A 261 5.17 -14.22 -6.07
C LEU A 261 3.97 -15.06 -5.64
N ALA A 262 3.59 -15.00 -4.37
CA ALA A 262 2.38 -15.68 -3.86
C ALA A 262 1.10 -15.13 -4.51
N ILE A 263 1.01 -13.81 -4.75
CA ILE A 263 -0.09 -13.19 -5.49
C ILE A 263 -0.19 -13.78 -6.91
N LEU A 264 0.93 -13.82 -7.63
CA LEU A 264 0.96 -14.35 -9.00
C LEU A 264 0.66 -15.85 -9.06
N GLU A 265 1.08 -16.61 -8.06
CA GLU A 265 0.71 -18.01 -7.95
C GLU A 265 -0.80 -18.20 -7.77
N ASN A 266 -1.42 -17.43 -6.88
CA ASN A 266 -2.87 -17.47 -6.70
C ASN A 266 -3.60 -16.92 -7.95
N GLN A 267 -3.01 -15.98 -8.69
CA GLN A 267 -3.55 -15.51 -9.97
C GLN A 267 -3.54 -16.62 -11.03
N VAL A 268 -2.50 -17.47 -11.07
CA VAL A 268 -2.47 -18.65 -11.95
C VAL A 268 -3.57 -19.64 -11.55
N LYS A 269 -3.75 -19.94 -10.26
CA LYS A 269 -4.84 -20.80 -9.75
C LYS A 269 -6.22 -20.25 -10.11
N LEU A 270 -6.42 -18.94 -9.96
CA LEU A 270 -7.67 -18.26 -10.32
C LEU A 270 -7.98 -18.42 -11.81
N ASN A 271 -6.99 -18.27 -12.69
CA ASN A 271 -7.19 -18.44 -14.13
C ASN A 271 -7.44 -19.92 -14.51
N ASP A 272 -6.80 -20.89 -13.85
CA ASP A 272 -7.10 -22.32 -14.01
C ASP A 272 -8.55 -22.64 -13.63
N ARG A 273 -9.02 -22.07 -12.52
CA ARG A 273 -10.42 -22.20 -12.10
C ARG A 273 -11.38 -21.49 -13.05
N ALA A 274 -10.97 -20.39 -13.68
CA ALA A 274 -11.77 -19.74 -14.72
C ALA A 274 -11.97 -20.65 -15.94
N VAL A 275 -10.96 -21.45 -16.33
CA VAL A 275 -11.12 -22.50 -17.34
C VAL A 275 -12.19 -23.50 -16.90
N SER A 276 -12.10 -24.00 -15.66
CA SER A 276 -13.07 -24.95 -15.09
C SER A 276 -14.49 -24.35 -15.01
N LEU A 277 -14.61 -23.04 -14.75
CA LEU A 277 -15.90 -22.35 -14.78
C LEU A 277 -16.49 -22.32 -16.18
N GLU A 278 -15.73 -21.98 -17.22
CA GLU A 278 -16.23 -21.99 -18.60
C GLU A 278 -16.55 -23.41 -19.08
N GLN A 279 -15.77 -24.42 -18.68
CA GLN A 279 -16.07 -25.84 -18.96
C GLN A 279 -17.37 -26.29 -18.30
N SER A 280 -17.75 -25.70 -17.15
CA SER A 280 -19.01 -26.02 -16.47
C SER A 280 -20.25 -25.73 -17.32
N ALA A 281 -20.14 -24.88 -18.34
CA ALA A 281 -21.21 -24.58 -19.30
C ALA A 281 -21.56 -25.75 -20.24
N TYR A 282 -20.76 -26.81 -20.26
CA TYR A 282 -21.11 -28.06 -20.92
C TYR A 282 -21.98 -29.00 -20.05
N LEU A 283 -22.02 -28.75 -18.73
CA LEU A 283 -22.70 -29.60 -17.78
C LEU A 283 -24.20 -29.24 -17.66
N PRO A 284 -25.08 -30.20 -17.35
CA PRO A 284 -26.47 -29.90 -17.07
C PRO A 284 -26.62 -29.08 -15.78
N THR A 285 -27.68 -28.28 -15.72
CA THR A 285 -28.11 -27.61 -14.49
C THR A 285 -29.49 -28.09 -14.07
N LEU A 286 -29.69 -28.30 -12.77
CA LEU A 286 -30.96 -28.74 -12.19
C LEU A 286 -31.37 -27.68 -11.14
N ALA A 287 -32.59 -27.16 -11.27
CA ALA A 287 -33.18 -26.23 -10.31
C ALA A 287 -34.58 -26.68 -9.89
N GLY A 288 -34.91 -26.54 -8.63
CA GLY A 288 -36.26 -26.56 -8.13
C GLY A 288 -36.89 -25.17 -8.23
N PHE A 289 -38.15 -25.12 -8.63
CA PHE A 289 -38.87 -23.85 -8.65
C PHE A 289 -40.26 -23.96 -8.05
N GLY A 290 -40.76 -22.87 -7.48
CA GLY A 290 -42.13 -22.69 -7.02
C GLY A 290 -42.64 -21.33 -7.47
N ASN A 291 -43.87 -21.28 -7.99
CA ASN A 291 -44.50 -20.02 -8.36
C ASN A 291 -45.92 -19.94 -7.79
N TYR A 292 -46.17 -18.95 -6.98
CA TYR A 292 -47.49 -18.58 -6.48
C TYR A 292 -47.92 -17.30 -7.16
N GLN A 293 -49.04 -17.34 -7.88
CA GLN A 293 -49.57 -16.20 -8.62
C GLN A 293 -51.01 -15.92 -8.19
N TYR A 294 -51.32 -14.66 -7.97
CA TYR A 294 -52.63 -14.13 -7.66
C TYR A 294 -52.97 -13.08 -8.68
N GLN A 295 -53.98 -13.31 -9.51
CA GLN A 295 -54.31 -12.45 -10.64
C GLN A 295 -55.81 -12.13 -10.73
N ALA A 296 -56.11 -10.97 -11.28
CA ALA A 296 -57.45 -10.54 -11.63
C ALA A 296 -57.43 -9.76 -12.94
N GLN A 297 -58.55 -9.88 -13.69
CA GLN A 297 -58.74 -9.11 -14.92
C GLN A 297 -60.12 -8.44 -14.86
N ALA A 298 -60.21 -7.17 -15.27
CA ALA A 298 -61.46 -6.38 -15.24
C ALA A 298 -61.42 -5.27 -16.26
N ASN A 299 -62.62 -4.80 -16.71
CA ASN A 299 -62.73 -3.67 -17.62
C ASN A 299 -63.00 -2.32 -16.89
N ASP A 300 -63.07 -2.38 -15.55
CA ASP A 300 -63.25 -1.21 -14.70
C ASP A 300 -62.15 -1.09 -13.61
N PHE A 301 -62.27 -0.13 -12.70
CA PHE A 301 -61.35 0.05 -11.56
C PHE A 301 -62.06 -0.24 -10.21
N LYS A 302 -63.11 -1.06 -10.17
CA LYS A 302 -63.84 -1.42 -8.97
C LYS A 302 -63.21 -2.68 -8.30
N PHE A 303 -62.07 -2.51 -7.67
CA PHE A 303 -61.27 -3.61 -7.08
C PHE A 303 -62.03 -4.53 -6.12
N SER A 304 -63.06 -4.05 -5.44
CA SER A 304 -63.89 -4.83 -4.52
C SER A 304 -64.67 -5.99 -5.23
N ASN A 305 -64.91 -5.82 -6.53
CA ASN A 305 -65.74 -6.78 -7.31
C ASN A 305 -64.91 -7.76 -8.15
N TYR A 306 -63.57 -7.65 -8.06
CA TYR A 306 -62.68 -8.46 -8.90
C TYR A 306 -62.65 -9.92 -8.44
N LYS A 307 -62.73 -10.82 -9.43
CA LYS A 307 -62.59 -12.23 -9.20
C LYS A 307 -61.09 -12.59 -9.28
N TRP A 308 -60.47 -12.68 -8.09
CA TRP A 308 -59.08 -13.07 -7.96
C TRP A 308 -58.91 -14.57 -8.08
N VAL A 309 -57.98 -14.97 -8.96
CA VAL A 309 -57.65 -16.39 -9.22
C VAL A 309 -56.25 -16.67 -8.69
N LYS A 310 -56.07 -17.78 -7.97
CA LYS A 310 -54.78 -18.27 -7.45
C LYS A 310 -54.25 -19.36 -8.34
N THR A 311 -52.97 -19.35 -8.57
CA THR A 311 -52.25 -20.44 -9.21
C THR A 311 -51.01 -20.76 -8.38
N PHE A 312 -50.77 -22.02 -8.09
CA PHE A 312 -49.57 -22.49 -7.40
C PHE A 312 -48.96 -23.64 -8.16
N VAL A 313 -47.67 -23.49 -8.54
CA VAL A 313 -46.93 -24.49 -9.32
C VAL A 313 -45.63 -24.78 -8.61
N LEU A 314 -45.31 -26.05 -8.45
CA LEU A 314 -43.97 -26.52 -8.00
C LEU A 314 -43.43 -27.44 -9.10
N GLY A 315 -42.10 -27.38 -9.31
CA GLY A 315 -41.49 -28.22 -10.33
C GLY A 315 -39.97 -28.30 -10.22
N LEU A 316 -39.43 -29.14 -11.07
CA LEU A 316 -38.00 -29.27 -11.33
C LEU A 316 -37.71 -28.86 -12.77
N GLN A 317 -36.67 -28.12 -12.98
CA GLN A 317 -36.22 -27.74 -14.30
C GLN A 317 -34.79 -28.27 -14.51
N LEU A 318 -34.66 -29.21 -15.48
CA LEU A 318 -33.37 -29.69 -15.95
C LEU A 318 -33.06 -29.03 -17.29
N GLN A 319 -31.92 -28.35 -17.35
CA GLN A 319 -31.42 -27.72 -18.57
C GLN A 319 -30.11 -28.39 -18.99
N ILE A 320 -30.11 -28.97 -20.20
CA ILE A 320 -28.94 -29.65 -20.79
C ILE A 320 -28.56 -28.90 -22.06
N PRO A 321 -27.39 -28.23 -22.09
CA PRO A 321 -26.92 -27.53 -23.29
C PRO A 321 -26.41 -28.56 -24.30
N ILE A 322 -27.11 -28.73 -25.45
CA ILE A 322 -26.71 -29.69 -26.50
C ILE A 322 -25.82 -29.02 -27.54
N PHE A 323 -26.19 -27.84 -28.02
CA PHE A 323 -25.43 -27.08 -28.99
C PHE A 323 -25.73 -25.60 -28.88
N ASN A 324 -24.67 -24.77 -28.87
CA ASN A 324 -24.75 -23.32 -28.70
C ASN A 324 -23.89 -22.54 -29.73
N GLY A 325 -23.71 -23.14 -30.93
CA GLY A 325 -22.95 -22.49 -31.99
C GLY A 325 -21.47 -22.35 -31.70
N PHE A 326 -20.85 -23.32 -31.00
CA PHE A 326 -19.42 -23.29 -30.58
C PHE A 326 -19.04 -22.22 -29.58
N LYS A 327 -20.02 -21.49 -29.01
CA LYS A 327 -19.78 -20.39 -28.06
C LYS A 327 -19.02 -20.87 -26.83
N THR A 328 -19.41 -21.97 -26.22
CA THR A 328 -18.74 -22.52 -25.03
C THR A 328 -17.31 -22.95 -25.36
N GLN A 329 -17.07 -23.60 -26.51
CA GLN A 329 -15.75 -23.97 -26.95
C GLN A 329 -14.83 -22.73 -27.06
N ALA A 330 -15.31 -21.67 -27.72
CA ALA A 330 -14.55 -20.42 -27.86
C ALA A 330 -14.23 -19.78 -26.50
N ARG A 331 -15.16 -19.82 -25.55
CA ARG A 331 -14.93 -19.28 -24.18
C ARG A 331 -13.91 -20.10 -23.39
N VAL A 332 -13.99 -21.43 -23.48
CA VAL A 332 -12.98 -22.32 -22.86
C VAL A 332 -11.60 -22.03 -23.44
N SER A 333 -11.47 -21.95 -24.78
CA SER A 333 -10.19 -21.62 -25.40
C SER A 333 -9.67 -20.23 -24.99
N GLN A 334 -10.55 -19.22 -24.84
CA GLN A 334 -10.15 -17.89 -24.32
C GLN A 334 -9.64 -18.00 -22.87
N ALA A 335 -10.30 -18.77 -22.02
CA ALA A 335 -9.88 -18.97 -20.64
C ALA A 335 -8.54 -19.72 -20.55
N GLU A 336 -8.32 -20.74 -21.40
CA GLU A 336 -7.04 -21.48 -21.51
C GLU A 336 -5.89 -20.56 -21.95
N ILE A 337 -6.15 -19.66 -22.90
CA ILE A 337 -5.17 -18.63 -23.29
C ILE A 337 -4.88 -17.71 -22.11
N GLY A 338 -5.91 -17.27 -21.36
CA GLY A 338 -5.74 -16.45 -20.16
C GLY A 338 -4.92 -17.15 -19.07
N PHE A 339 -5.14 -18.44 -18.86
CA PHE A 339 -4.32 -19.26 -17.95
C PHE A 339 -2.85 -19.30 -18.40
N ASN A 340 -2.59 -19.60 -19.68
CA ASN A 340 -1.23 -19.62 -20.21
C ASN A 340 -0.54 -18.26 -20.11
N GLN A 341 -1.27 -17.17 -20.33
CA GLN A 341 -0.76 -15.81 -20.12
C GLN A 341 -0.35 -15.58 -18.66
N ALA A 342 -1.17 -16.02 -17.69
CA ALA A 342 -0.86 -15.88 -16.27
C ALA A 342 0.40 -16.69 -15.88
N VAL A 343 0.59 -17.90 -16.43
CA VAL A 343 1.80 -18.71 -16.24
C VAL A 343 3.04 -17.99 -16.75
N GLU A 344 2.98 -17.44 -17.97
CA GLU A 344 4.12 -16.70 -18.54
C GLU A 344 4.39 -15.40 -17.79
N GLN A 345 3.36 -14.68 -17.32
CA GLN A 345 3.52 -13.50 -16.47
C GLN A 345 4.24 -13.85 -15.17
N LYS A 346 3.83 -14.95 -14.48
CA LYS A 346 4.50 -15.43 -13.27
C LYS A 346 5.97 -15.73 -13.56
N ARG A 347 6.28 -16.46 -14.66
CA ARG A 347 7.66 -16.80 -15.04
C ARG A 347 8.51 -15.55 -15.25
N ASN A 348 8.02 -14.62 -16.07
CA ASN A 348 8.75 -13.39 -16.40
C ASN A 348 8.99 -12.52 -15.15
N PHE A 349 7.99 -12.35 -14.33
CA PHE A 349 8.11 -11.59 -13.09
C PHE A 349 9.07 -12.23 -12.09
N THR A 350 9.09 -13.57 -12.01
CA THR A 350 10.03 -14.29 -11.15
C THR A 350 11.48 -13.99 -11.54
N GLU A 351 11.80 -14.02 -12.84
CA GLU A 351 13.16 -13.71 -13.33
C GLU A 351 13.53 -12.23 -13.11
N ALA A 352 12.58 -11.32 -13.33
CA ALA A 352 12.79 -9.90 -13.03
C ALA A 352 13.06 -9.66 -11.52
N LEU A 353 12.33 -10.35 -10.66
CA LEU A 353 12.46 -10.20 -9.21
C LEU A 353 13.78 -10.81 -8.69
N LYS A 354 14.26 -11.94 -9.27
CA LYS A 354 15.58 -12.47 -8.99
C LYS A 354 16.67 -11.46 -9.35
N THR A 355 16.59 -10.86 -10.52
CA THR A 355 17.52 -9.82 -10.96
C THR A 355 17.50 -8.61 -10.03
N GLN A 356 16.33 -8.18 -9.58
CA GLN A 356 16.19 -7.09 -8.61
C GLN A 356 16.84 -7.45 -7.27
N ALA A 357 16.60 -8.65 -6.73
CA ALA A 357 17.17 -9.09 -5.47
C ALA A 357 18.70 -9.16 -5.53
N LEU A 358 19.28 -9.69 -6.61
CA LEU A 358 20.72 -9.70 -6.82
C LEU A 358 21.30 -8.28 -6.95
N SER A 359 20.60 -7.38 -7.64
CA SER A 359 21.03 -5.97 -7.73
C SER A 359 21.07 -5.30 -6.35
N ILE A 360 20.11 -5.62 -5.47
CA ILE A 360 20.11 -5.12 -4.09
C ILE A 360 21.26 -5.74 -3.29
N LEU A 361 21.50 -7.04 -3.43
CA LEU A 361 22.63 -7.72 -2.77
C LEU A 361 23.97 -7.09 -3.16
N TYR A 362 24.19 -6.82 -4.43
CA TYR A 362 25.42 -6.15 -4.89
C TYR A 362 25.55 -4.71 -4.36
N ARG A 363 24.43 -3.99 -4.14
CA ARG A 363 24.47 -2.69 -3.45
C ARG A 363 24.88 -2.84 -1.98
N VAL A 364 24.44 -3.89 -1.28
CA VAL A 364 24.89 -4.21 0.08
C VAL A 364 26.40 -4.45 0.09
N GLU A 365 26.93 -5.31 -0.79
CA GLU A 365 28.37 -5.58 -0.88
C GLU A 365 29.18 -4.32 -1.16
N GLN A 366 28.73 -3.50 -2.10
CA GLN A 366 29.37 -2.23 -2.44
C GLN A 366 29.37 -1.27 -1.25
N ALA A 367 28.25 -1.16 -0.53
CA ALA A 367 28.13 -0.28 0.62
C ALA A 367 29.08 -0.69 1.76
N VAL A 368 29.18 -1.98 2.07
CA VAL A 368 30.11 -2.50 3.08
C VAL A 368 31.55 -2.14 2.72
N LYS A 369 32.02 -2.41 1.50
CA LYS A 369 33.38 -2.05 1.04
C LYS A 369 33.63 -0.54 1.10
N ARG A 370 32.59 0.26 0.79
CA ARG A 370 32.68 1.72 0.84
C ARG A 370 32.81 2.22 2.29
N ILE A 371 32.12 1.62 3.24
CA ILE A 371 32.23 1.97 4.67
C ILE A 371 33.63 1.70 5.19
N GLU A 372 34.21 0.51 4.89
CA GLU A 372 35.59 0.17 5.26
C GLU A 372 36.60 1.20 4.73
N GLY A 373 36.46 1.62 3.46
CA GLY A 373 37.28 2.66 2.87
C GLY A 373 37.09 4.02 3.53
N GLN A 374 35.84 4.42 3.81
CA GLN A 374 35.55 5.70 4.45
C GLN A 374 36.00 5.74 5.92
N ASN A 375 35.96 4.64 6.66
CA ASN A 375 36.52 4.59 8.02
C ASN A 375 38.01 4.97 8.03
N LYS A 376 38.81 4.44 7.10
CA LYS A 376 40.22 4.80 6.93
C LYS A 376 40.38 6.28 6.54
N THR A 377 39.57 6.75 5.58
CA THR A 377 39.62 8.13 5.12
C THR A 377 39.31 9.12 6.23
N VAL A 378 38.29 8.85 7.07
CA VAL A 378 37.96 9.68 8.23
C VAL A 378 39.11 9.74 9.23
N SER A 379 39.76 8.59 9.54
CA SER A 379 40.90 8.54 10.45
C SER A 379 42.09 9.37 9.92
N GLN A 380 42.43 9.21 8.63
CA GLN A 380 43.53 9.95 8.01
C GLN A 380 43.26 11.46 7.89
N ALA A 381 42.00 11.83 7.53
CA ALA A 381 41.61 13.23 7.45
C ALA A 381 41.59 13.90 8.82
N ALA A 382 41.17 13.18 9.88
CA ALA A 382 41.20 13.68 11.26
C ALA A 382 42.65 13.96 11.73
N GLU A 383 43.56 12.99 11.47
CA GLU A 383 44.97 13.17 11.78
C GLU A 383 45.58 14.34 10.99
N GLY A 384 45.27 14.43 9.69
CA GLY A 384 45.72 15.54 8.82
C GLY A 384 45.25 16.90 9.32
N TYR A 385 44.00 17.01 9.74
CA TYR A 385 43.45 18.24 10.33
C TYR A 385 44.19 18.65 11.62
N GLU A 386 44.43 17.72 12.53
CA GLU A 386 45.17 17.98 13.77
C GLU A 386 46.63 18.39 13.51
N ILE A 387 47.29 17.80 12.53
CA ILE A 387 48.63 18.18 12.09
C ILE A 387 48.63 19.60 11.52
N ALA A 388 47.72 19.93 10.61
CA ALA A 388 47.63 21.26 10.00
C ALA A 388 47.38 22.33 11.05
N LYS A 389 46.50 22.07 12.02
CA LYS A 389 46.20 22.97 13.14
C LYS A 389 47.43 23.24 14.01
N ARG A 390 48.16 22.20 14.43
CA ARG A 390 49.38 22.34 15.23
C ARG A 390 50.50 23.08 14.46
N ARG A 391 50.64 22.87 13.15
CA ARG A 391 51.60 23.60 12.31
C ARG A 391 51.26 25.06 12.18
N LEU A 392 49.99 25.43 12.09
CA LEU A 392 49.54 26.82 12.11
C LEU A 392 49.84 27.48 13.44
N GLU A 393 49.53 26.85 14.58
CA GLU A 393 49.81 27.31 15.92
C GLU A 393 51.32 27.59 16.13
N ASN A 394 52.20 26.83 15.47
CA ASN A 394 53.64 27.01 15.52
C ASN A 394 54.18 27.90 14.38
N ASN A 395 53.34 28.63 13.65
CA ASN A 395 53.69 29.49 12.51
C ASN A 395 54.48 28.80 11.38
N VAL A 396 54.23 27.47 11.18
CA VAL A 396 54.89 26.66 10.13
C VAL A 396 53.98 26.36 8.97
N ALA A 397 52.67 26.62 9.11
CA ALA A 397 51.66 26.42 8.06
C ALA A 397 50.88 27.72 7.83
N ILE A 398 50.23 27.82 6.68
CA ILE A 398 49.31 28.90 6.34
C ILE A 398 47.86 28.47 6.62
N GLN A 399 46.99 29.47 6.86
CA GLN A 399 45.55 29.24 7.13
C GLN A 399 44.85 28.37 6.08
N LEU A 400 45.29 28.45 4.82
CA LEU A 400 44.72 27.63 3.73
C LEU A 400 44.83 26.11 4.00
N GLU A 401 46.01 25.67 4.53
CA GLU A 401 46.25 24.25 4.84
C GLU A 401 45.26 23.74 5.90
N VAL A 402 44.94 24.55 6.90
CA VAL A 402 43.95 24.19 7.96
C VAL A 402 42.53 24.12 7.39
N ASN A 403 42.17 25.07 6.54
CA ASN A 403 40.85 25.09 5.90
C ASN A 403 40.67 23.90 4.95
N ASP A 404 41.67 23.54 4.17
CA ASP A 404 41.63 22.41 3.24
C ASP A 404 41.55 21.07 4.01
N ALA A 405 42.29 20.94 5.11
CA ALA A 405 42.26 19.77 5.97
C ALA A 405 40.90 19.63 6.70
N GLU A 406 40.29 20.73 7.16
CA GLU A 406 38.97 20.75 7.76
C GLU A 406 37.89 20.33 6.72
N LEU A 407 37.96 20.88 5.53
CA LEU A 407 37.07 20.50 4.42
C LEU A 407 37.18 19.02 4.10
N ALA A 408 38.37 18.46 4.03
CA ALA A 408 38.62 17.04 3.80
C ALA A 408 38.03 16.15 4.91
N LEU A 409 38.23 16.53 6.18
CA LEU A 409 37.67 15.82 7.33
C LEU A 409 36.14 15.85 7.33
N ARG A 410 35.54 17.02 7.11
CA ARG A 410 34.09 17.21 7.04
C ARG A 410 33.50 16.34 5.93
N GLN A 411 34.09 16.38 4.72
CA GLN A 411 33.65 15.59 3.59
C GLN A 411 33.77 14.08 3.85
N ALA A 412 34.87 13.64 4.47
CA ALA A 412 35.06 12.24 4.86
C ALA A 412 33.99 11.76 5.84
N LYS A 413 33.66 12.57 6.87
CA LYS A 413 32.60 12.27 7.85
C LYS A 413 31.24 12.14 7.17
N LEU A 414 30.86 13.11 6.32
CA LEU A 414 29.58 13.07 5.59
C LEU A 414 29.51 11.87 4.64
N ASN A 415 30.59 11.56 3.92
CA ASN A 415 30.64 10.40 3.04
C ASN A 415 30.52 9.08 3.82
N ARG A 416 31.09 9.00 5.02
CA ARG A 416 30.93 7.83 5.89
C ARG A 416 29.48 7.66 6.34
N LEU A 417 28.83 8.73 6.81
CA LEU A 417 27.41 8.70 7.20
C LEU A 417 26.52 8.26 6.04
N GLN A 418 26.76 8.81 4.84
CA GLN A 418 26.05 8.44 3.64
C GLN A 418 26.26 6.96 3.29
N ALA A 419 27.48 6.42 3.44
CA ALA A 419 27.77 5.03 3.15
C ALA A 419 27.05 4.07 4.11
N ILE A 420 26.97 4.40 5.40
CA ILE A 420 26.22 3.63 6.40
C ILE A 420 24.72 3.69 6.12
N TYR A 421 24.19 4.87 5.80
CA TYR A 421 22.80 5.04 5.41
C TYR A 421 22.44 4.19 4.17
N ASP A 422 23.28 4.24 3.13
CA ASP A 422 23.07 3.47 1.90
C ASP A 422 23.04 1.94 2.18
N LEU A 423 23.91 1.45 3.09
CA LEU A 423 23.88 0.06 3.55
C LEU A 423 22.54 -0.26 4.23
N LYS A 424 22.13 0.55 5.21
CA LYS A 424 20.89 0.32 5.96
C LYS A 424 19.63 0.40 5.09
N VAL A 425 19.62 1.27 4.08
CA VAL A 425 18.56 1.33 3.08
C VAL A 425 18.59 0.08 2.19
N ALA A 426 19.76 -0.39 1.75
CA ALA A 426 19.88 -1.60 0.97
C ALA A 426 19.45 -2.85 1.76
N GLU A 427 19.74 -2.92 3.06
CA GLU A 427 19.23 -3.96 3.97
C GLU A 427 17.68 -3.93 4.02
N ALA A 428 17.09 -2.75 4.21
CA ALA A 428 15.63 -2.60 4.26
C ALA A 428 14.97 -2.95 2.92
N ASP A 429 15.61 -2.60 1.77
CA ASP A 429 15.15 -3.00 0.44
C ASP A 429 15.26 -4.52 0.24
N LEU A 430 16.33 -5.15 0.73
CA LEU A 430 16.54 -6.60 0.66
C LEU A 430 15.46 -7.33 1.50
N ASP A 431 15.26 -6.91 2.74
CA ASP A 431 14.20 -7.46 3.61
C ASP A 431 12.82 -7.38 2.93
N ASN A 432 12.52 -6.25 2.29
CA ASN A 432 11.25 -6.04 1.59
C ASN A 432 11.08 -6.99 0.40
N VAL A 433 12.12 -7.11 -0.44
CA VAL A 433 12.09 -8.02 -1.59
C VAL A 433 12.06 -9.49 -1.17
N LEU A 434 12.74 -9.85 -0.10
CA LEU A 434 12.71 -11.20 0.45
C LEU A 434 11.40 -11.52 1.21
N GLY A 435 10.56 -10.51 1.46
CA GLY A 435 9.33 -10.72 2.22
C GLY A 435 9.56 -10.97 3.71
N LYS A 436 10.73 -10.59 4.24
CA LYS A 436 11.07 -10.64 5.67
C LYS A 436 10.35 -9.54 6.41
N ILE A 437 9.21 -9.88 6.97
CA ILE A 437 8.49 -8.99 7.88
C ILE A 437 8.95 -9.28 9.30
N LYS A 438 9.74 -8.40 9.86
CA LYS A 438 9.94 -8.39 11.31
C LYS A 438 9.41 -7.09 11.87
#